data_8fd86a17f6b74264d2fec5b5ee2e6a0b
#
_entry.id   8fd86a17f6b74264d2fec5b5ee2e6a0b
#
_cell.length_a   1.000
_cell.length_b   1.000
_cell.length_c   1.000
_cell.angle_alpha   90.00
_cell.angle_beta   90.00
_cell.angle_gamma   90.00
#
_symmetry.space_group_name_H-M   'P 1'
#
loop_
_entity.id
_entity.type
_entity.pdbx_description
1 polymer ?
#
loop_
_entity_poly.entity_id
_entity_poly.type
_entity_poly.pdbx_seq_one_letter_code
_entity_poly.pdbx_strand_id
1 'polypeptide(L)'
;MLFRSLVKCTWLRTSHLFILKNLVYPHLFKRLLFMGAITRFKAIIITLYLSGNILYIVIPKATRTEISTRAAIMSAINLIPLLCGPRLTLASEMLGISLRTHFGIHKWIGRAAIAEALLHIVISAISEQPFAWTAMNISGVIV
;
A
#
# COMPACT_ATOMS: atom_id res chain seq x y z
N MET A 1 -39.25 -2.84 22.30
CA MET A 1 -37.89 -2.27 22.07
C MET A 1 -36.79 -3.31 22.21
N LEU A 2 -36.80 -4.19 23.19
CA LEU A 2 -35.79 -5.25 23.41
C LEU A 2 -35.57 -6.22 22.24
N PHE A 3 -36.64 -6.63 21.55
CA PHE A 3 -36.55 -7.58 20.44
C PHE A 3 -35.72 -7.07 19.24
N ARG A 4 -35.84 -5.79 18.90
CA ARG A 4 -35.01 -5.15 17.84
C ARG A 4 -33.54 -5.08 18.21
N SER A 5 -33.21 -4.92 19.50
CA SER A 5 -31.83 -4.91 20.01
C SER A 5 -31.18 -6.29 19.94
N LEU A 6 -31.93 -7.34 20.27
CA LEU A 6 -31.46 -8.73 20.21
C LEU A 6 -31.22 -9.18 18.76
N VAL A 7 -32.12 -8.83 17.82
CA VAL A 7 -31.97 -9.16 16.41
C VAL A 7 -30.76 -8.45 15.79
N LYS A 8 -30.52 -7.18 16.14
CA LYS A 8 -29.30 -6.46 15.71
C LYS A 8 -28.03 -7.11 16.27
N CYS A 9 -28.05 -7.54 17.51
CA CYS A 9 -26.90 -8.18 18.16
C CYS A 9 -26.57 -9.54 17.53
N THR A 10 -27.59 -10.34 17.23
CA THR A 10 -27.40 -11.64 16.56
C THR A 10 -26.93 -11.47 15.11
N TRP A 11 -27.46 -10.49 14.38
CA TRP A 11 -27.05 -10.21 12.98
C TRP A 11 -25.60 -9.74 12.92
N LEU A 12 -25.20 -8.81 13.78
CA LEU A 12 -23.81 -8.34 13.89
C LEU A 12 -22.86 -9.49 14.25
N ARG A 13 -23.27 -10.35 15.20
CA ARG A 13 -22.46 -11.52 15.60
C ARG A 13 -22.32 -12.52 14.44
N THR A 14 -23.39 -12.80 13.73
CA THR A 14 -23.38 -13.73 12.59
C THR A 14 -22.53 -13.19 11.45
N SER A 15 -22.66 -11.89 11.11
CA SER A 15 -21.84 -11.24 10.10
C SER A 15 -20.36 -11.23 10.49
N HIS A 16 -20.05 -10.96 11.74
CA HIS A 16 -18.69 -10.99 12.27
C HIS A 16 -18.08 -12.39 12.19
N LEU A 17 -18.82 -13.42 12.57
CA LEU A 17 -18.38 -14.81 12.47
C LEU A 17 -18.19 -15.26 11.01
N PHE A 18 -19.07 -14.83 10.11
CA PHE A 18 -18.96 -15.10 8.67
C PHE A 18 -17.69 -14.47 8.08
N ILE A 19 -17.41 -13.21 8.41
CA ILE A 19 -16.20 -12.50 7.99
C ILE A 19 -14.95 -13.19 8.54
N LEU A 20 -14.94 -13.54 9.82
CA LEU A 20 -13.81 -14.24 10.42
C LEU A 20 -13.57 -15.60 9.75
N LYS A 21 -14.62 -16.41 9.58
CA LYS A 21 -14.51 -17.76 9.03
C LYS A 21 -14.10 -17.79 7.56
N ASN A 22 -14.60 -16.86 6.74
CA ASN A 22 -14.41 -16.90 5.29
C ASN A 22 -13.31 -15.99 4.76
N LEU A 23 -12.99 -14.87 5.47
CA LEU A 23 -11.99 -13.91 5.02
C LEU A 23 -10.72 -13.91 5.87
N VAL A 24 -10.85 -13.98 7.18
CA VAL A 24 -9.69 -13.77 8.08
C VAL A 24 -8.91 -15.05 8.30
N TYR A 25 -9.59 -16.17 8.54
CA TYR A 25 -8.92 -17.45 8.83
C TYR A 25 -8.37 -18.21 7.60
N PRO A 26 -9.05 -18.23 6.42
CA PRO A 26 -8.54 -19.00 5.29
C PRO A 26 -7.28 -18.35 4.69
N HIS A 27 -6.21 -19.15 4.60
CA HIS A 27 -5.00 -18.76 3.91
C HIS A 27 -5.15 -19.03 2.41
N LEU A 28 -4.92 -18.02 1.57
CA LEU A 28 -4.93 -18.17 0.11
C LEU A 28 -3.70 -18.94 -0.38
N PHE A 29 -2.55 -18.71 0.27
CA PHE A 29 -1.29 -19.38 -0.06
C PHE A 29 -0.60 -19.85 1.22
N LYS A 30 -0.27 -21.14 1.30
CA LYS A 30 0.39 -21.72 2.49
C LYS A 30 1.84 -21.27 2.64
N ARG A 31 2.58 -21.01 1.58
CA ARG A 31 3.91 -20.33 1.50
C ARG A 31 4.29 -20.17 0.03
N LEU A 32 4.30 -18.95 -0.50
CA LEU A 32 5.15 -18.63 -1.66
C LEU A 32 6.53 -18.24 -1.13
N LEU A 33 7.60 -18.59 -1.86
CA LEU A 33 9.01 -18.48 -1.44
C LEU A 33 9.40 -17.09 -0.86
N PHE A 34 8.71 -16.03 -1.27
CA PHE A 34 8.98 -14.64 -0.83
C PHE A 34 7.80 -13.95 -0.12
N MET A 35 6.65 -14.62 -0.01
CA MET A 35 5.44 -14.08 0.63
C MET A 35 5.05 -15.04 1.74
N GLY A 36 5.07 -14.57 3.00
CA GLY A 36 4.51 -15.31 4.13
C GLY A 36 3.04 -15.67 3.91
N ALA A 37 2.47 -16.54 4.74
CA ALA A 37 1.06 -16.92 4.64
C ALA A 37 0.14 -15.69 4.59
N ILE A 38 -0.52 -15.47 3.45
CA ILE A 38 -1.41 -14.34 3.21
C ILE A 38 -2.85 -14.82 3.38
N THR A 39 -3.60 -14.20 4.30
CA THR A 39 -5.02 -14.43 4.45
C THR A 39 -5.79 -13.72 3.32
N ARG A 40 -7.00 -14.19 3.01
CA ARG A 40 -7.87 -13.56 1.99
C ARG A 40 -8.09 -12.09 2.27
N PHE A 41 -8.32 -11.72 3.52
CA PHE A 41 -8.52 -10.33 3.93
C PHE A 41 -7.29 -9.46 3.64
N LYS A 42 -6.08 -9.93 3.96
CA LYS A 42 -4.85 -9.22 3.63
C LYS A 42 -4.66 -9.07 2.13
N ALA A 43 -4.97 -10.11 1.36
CA ALA A 43 -4.89 -10.06 -0.10
C ALA A 43 -5.81 -8.98 -0.68
N ILE A 44 -7.06 -8.91 -0.20
CA ILE A 44 -8.02 -7.88 -0.64
C ILE A 44 -7.50 -6.48 -0.33
N ILE A 45 -7.02 -6.22 0.88
CA ILE A 45 -6.48 -4.90 1.27
C ILE A 45 -5.28 -4.52 0.39
N ILE A 46 -4.35 -5.45 0.18
CA ILE A 46 -3.18 -5.22 -0.66
C ILE A 46 -3.60 -4.91 -2.09
N THR A 47 -4.54 -5.69 -2.65
CA THR A 47 -5.06 -5.48 -4.00
C THR A 47 -5.73 -4.12 -4.14
N LEU A 48 -6.58 -3.73 -3.19
CA LEU A 48 -7.24 -2.42 -3.19
C LEU A 48 -6.22 -1.28 -3.09
N TYR A 49 -5.21 -1.41 -2.24
CA TYR A 49 -4.13 -0.44 -2.11
C TYR A 49 -3.34 -0.29 -3.42
N LEU A 50 -2.88 -1.39 -4.01
CA LEU A 50 -2.13 -1.36 -5.27
C LEU A 50 -2.99 -0.85 -6.43
N SER A 51 -4.26 -1.25 -6.50
CA SER A 51 -5.21 -0.75 -7.51
C SER A 51 -5.38 0.77 -7.39
N GLY A 52 -5.52 1.30 -6.18
CA GLY A 52 -5.62 2.74 -5.93
C GLY A 52 -4.39 3.50 -6.44
N ASN A 53 -3.19 3.00 -6.15
CA ASN A 53 -1.93 3.59 -6.65
C ASN A 53 -1.88 3.58 -8.19
N ILE A 54 -2.19 2.43 -8.81
CA ILE A 54 -2.19 2.29 -10.28
C ILE A 54 -3.23 3.22 -10.92
N LEU A 55 -4.46 3.26 -10.38
CA LEU A 55 -5.52 4.13 -10.88
C LEU A 55 -5.12 5.60 -10.83
N TYR A 56 -4.52 6.06 -9.74
CA TYR A 56 -4.04 7.43 -9.62
C TYR A 56 -2.98 7.78 -10.66
N ILE A 57 -2.06 6.86 -10.96
CA ILE A 57 -0.99 7.07 -11.93
C ILE A 57 -1.56 7.13 -13.36
N VAL A 58 -2.57 6.30 -13.69
CA VAL A 58 -3.04 6.09 -15.06
C VAL A 58 -4.24 6.96 -15.43
N ILE A 59 -5.14 7.30 -14.48
CA ILE A 59 -6.36 8.07 -14.75
C ILE A 59 -6.19 9.53 -14.30
N PRO A 60 -6.64 10.51 -15.09
CA PRO A 60 -7.17 10.49 -16.45
C PRO A 60 -6.08 10.33 -17.51
N LYS A 61 -6.44 10.14 -18.81
CA LYS A 61 -5.50 9.97 -19.94
C LYS A 61 -4.27 10.87 -19.75
N ALA A 62 -3.21 10.29 -19.19
CA ALA A 62 -2.03 11.02 -18.82
C ALA A 62 -0.99 10.92 -19.93
N THR A 63 -0.33 12.01 -20.23
CA THR A 63 0.88 12.02 -21.06
C THR A 63 1.99 11.23 -20.33
N ARG A 64 3.01 10.77 -21.06
CA ARG A 64 4.14 10.04 -20.45
C ARG A 64 4.79 10.84 -19.32
N THR A 65 4.93 12.15 -19.50
CA THR A 65 5.49 13.04 -18.49
C THR A 65 4.62 13.11 -17.22
N GLU A 66 3.29 13.18 -17.39
CA GLU A 66 2.37 13.17 -16.23
C GLU A 66 2.38 11.85 -15.48
N ILE A 67 2.44 10.71 -16.18
CA ILE A 67 2.58 9.38 -15.55
C ILE A 67 3.87 9.33 -14.74
N SER A 68 4.98 9.81 -15.29
CA SER A 68 6.27 9.88 -14.60
C SER A 68 6.19 10.74 -13.34
N THR A 69 5.63 11.94 -13.43
CA THR A 69 5.48 12.86 -12.30
C THR A 69 4.57 12.27 -11.22
N ARG A 70 3.43 11.67 -11.59
CA ARG A 70 2.52 11.03 -10.65
C ARG A 70 3.15 9.83 -9.95
N ALA A 71 3.93 9.02 -10.67
CA ALA A 71 4.67 7.91 -10.08
C ALA A 71 5.70 8.41 -9.05
N ALA A 72 6.42 9.50 -9.33
CA ALA A 72 7.33 10.11 -8.37
C ALA A 72 6.60 10.62 -7.13
N ILE A 73 5.47 11.30 -7.29
CA ILE A 73 4.65 11.80 -6.18
C ILE A 73 4.15 10.64 -5.32
N MET A 74 3.62 9.58 -5.93
CA MET A 74 3.13 8.41 -5.19
C MET A 74 4.24 7.69 -4.46
N SER A 75 5.40 7.53 -5.07
CA SER A 75 6.59 6.99 -4.41
C SER A 75 6.97 7.81 -3.17
N ALA A 76 7.01 9.14 -3.30
CA ALA A 76 7.31 10.05 -2.18
C ALA A 76 6.26 9.95 -1.06
N ILE A 77 4.97 9.91 -1.38
CA ILE A 77 3.89 9.71 -0.39
C ILE A 77 4.05 8.37 0.33
N ASN A 78 4.34 7.30 -0.41
CA ASN A 78 4.55 5.97 0.14
C ASN A 78 5.83 5.85 0.99
N LEU A 79 6.81 6.73 0.80
CA LEU A 79 8.00 6.83 1.65
C LEU A 79 7.69 7.41 3.04
N ILE A 80 6.69 8.29 3.19
CA ILE A 80 6.37 8.93 4.47
C ILE A 80 6.16 7.90 5.59
N PRO A 81 5.24 6.90 5.46
CA PRO A 81 5.07 5.88 6.50
C PRO A 81 6.31 4.97 6.68
N LEU A 82 7.17 4.86 5.67
CA LEU A 82 8.40 4.08 5.76
C LEU A 82 9.46 4.78 6.60
N LEU A 83 9.56 6.10 6.52
CA LEU A 83 10.49 6.92 7.32
C LEU A 83 10.12 6.95 8.81
N CYS A 84 8.88 6.65 9.17
CA CYS A 84 8.46 6.48 10.56
C CYS A 84 9.01 5.20 11.22
N GLY A 85 9.85 4.43 10.52
CA GLY A 85 10.38 3.12 10.87
C GLY A 85 10.98 2.97 12.28
N PRO A 86 11.80 3.89 12.81
CA PRO A 86 12.40 3.75 14.14
C PRO A 86 11.39 3.75 15.30
N ARG A 87 10.18 4.24 15.07
CA ARG A 87 9.09 4.31 16.06
C ARG A 87 7.93 3.36 15.74
N LEU A 88 8.22 2.25 15.07
CA LEU A 88 7.23 1.23 14.69
C LEU A 88 6.42 0.69 15.86
N THR A 89 7.03 0.56 17.04
CA THR A 89 6.37 0.13 18.27
C THR A 89 5.30 1.13 18.69
N LEU A 90 5.62 2.43 18.73
CA LEU A 90 4.67 3.47 19.08
C LEU A 90 3.51 3.54 18.07
N ALA A 91 3.80 3.47 16.77
CA ALA A 91 2.77 3.48 15.74
C ALA A 91 1.85 2.25 15.83
N SER A 92 2.38 1.07 16.11
CA SER A 92 1.58 -0.15 16.29
C SER A 92 0.72 -0.08 17.55
N GLU A 93 1.24 0.48 18.64
CA GLU A 93 0.49 0.70 19.88
C GLU A 93 -0.64 1.71 19.70
N MET A 94 -0.37 2.86 19.06
CA MET A 94 -1.38 3.88 18.79
C MET A 94 -2.49 3.38 17.87
N LEU A 95 -2.17 2.53 16.89
CA LEU A 95 -3.14 1.95 15.96
C LEU A 95 -3.78 0.65 16.48
N GLY A 96 -3.36 0.13 17.61
CA GLY A 96 -3.87 -1.13 18.17
C GLY A 96 -3.63 -2.35 17.27
N ILE A 97 -2.62 -2.31 16.39
CA ILE A 97 -2.28 -3.39 15.46
C ILE A 97 -1.06 -4.17 15.92
N SER A 98 -1.05 -5.48 15.66
CA SER A 98 0.12 -6.30 16.00
C SER A 98 1.35 -5.88 15.20
N LEU A 99 2.53 -5.93 15.82
CA LEU A 99 3.82 -5.60 15.20
C LEU A 99 4.05 -6.42 13.92
N ARG A 100 3.64 -7.69 13.90
CA ARG A 100 3.69 -8.56 12.71
C ARG A 100 2.85 -8.00 11.54
N THR A 101 1.67 -7.45 11.84
CA THR A 101 0.81 -6.83 10.83
C THR A 101 1.45 -5.55 10.31
N HIS A 102 1.99 -4.74 11.20
CA HIS A 102 2.69 -3.51 10.86
C HIS A 102 3.89 -3.77 9.93
N PHE A 103 4.74 -4.75 10.24
CA PHE A 103 5.84 -5.17 9.34
C PHE A 103 5.33 -5.66 7.99
N GLY A 104 4.19 -6.34 7.95
CA GLY A 104 3.56 -6.75 6.69
C GLY A 104 3.18 -5.55 5.83
N ILE A 105 2.53 -4.55 6.42
CA ILE A 105 2.13 -3.30 5.76
C ILE A 105 3.37 -2.56 5.26
N HIS A 106 4.37 -2.37 6.10
CA HIS A 106 5.63 -1.71 5.77
C HIS A 106 6.33 -2.34 4.55
N LYS A 107 6.39 -3.68 4.49
CA LYS A 107 6.97 -4.39 3.34
C LYS A 107 6.21 -4.13 2.04
N TRP A 108 4.88 -4.07 2.06
CA TRP A 108 4.08 -3.85 0.86
C TRP A 108 4.16 -2.40 0.38
N ILE A 109 4.11 -1.44 1.30
CA ILE A 109 4.30 -0.02 0.99
C ILE A 109 5.70 0.21 0.40
N GLY A 110 6.75 -0.39 0.99
CA GLY A 110 8.11 -0.28 0.47
C GLY A 110 8.27 -0.84 -0.93
N ARG A 111 7.64 -1.97 -1.24
CA ARG A 111 7.64 -2.54 -2.60
C ARG A 111 6.93 -1.63 -3.60
N ALA A 112 5.78 -1.06 -3.21
CA ALA A 112 5.07 -0.12 -4.06
C ALA A 112 5.90 1.14 -4.32
N ALA A 113 6.47 1.75 -3.28
CA ALA A 113 7.32 2.93 -3.40
C ALA A 113 8.51 2.71 -4.34
N ILE A 114 9.20 1.57 -4.20
CA ILE A 114 10.32 1.22 -5.10
C ILE A 114 9.84 1.01 -6.54
N ALA A 115 8.73 0.30 -6.75
CA ALA A 115 8.19 0.07 -8.08
C ALA A 115 7.78 1.38 -8.77
N GLU A 116 7.17 2.30 -8.04
CA GLU A 116 6.78 3.62 -8.53
C GLU A 116 7.99 4.50 -8.83
N ALA A 117 9.04 4.47 -7.98
CA ALA A 117 10.30 5.17 -8.24
C ALA A 117 10.98 4.63 -9.51
N LEU A 118 11.04 3.32 -9.69
CA LEU A 118 11.58 2.69 -10.89
C LEU A 118 10.77 3.07 -12.14
N LEU A 119 9.44 3.07 -12.04
CA LEU A 119 8.56 3.50 -13.12
C LEU A 119 8.84 4.95 -13.51
N HIS A 120 8.99 5.85 -12.54
CA HIS A 120 9.38 7.23 -12.77
C HIS A 120 10.72 7.32 -13.52
N ILE A 121 11.74 6.63 -13.03
CA ILE A 121 13.09 6.64 -13.65
C ILE A 121 13.05 6.14 -15.09
N VAL A 122 12.38 4.99 -15.35
CA VAL A 122 12.29 4.38 -16.67
C VAL A 122 11.56 5.31 -17.65
N ILE A 123 10.42 5.86 -17.27
CA ILE A 123 9.67 6.76 -18.14
C ILE A 123 10.45 8.06 -18.40
N SER A 124 11.13 8.62 -17.40
CA SER A 124 11.94 9.81 -17.53
C SER A 124 13.15 9.57 -18.45
N ALA A 125 13.76 8.39 -18.39
CA ALA A 125 14.88 8.03 -19.26
C ALA A 125 14.45 7.81 -20.73
N ILE A 126 13.23 7.32 -20.96
CA ILE A 126 12.69 7.09 -22.32
C ILE A 126 12.11 8.38 -22.92
N SER A 127 11.61 9.30 -22.08
CA SER A 127 11.15 10.59 -22.55
C SER A 127 12.39 11.44 -22.89
N GLU A 128 12.61 11.73 -24.17
CA GLU A 128 13.74 12.50 -24.71
C GLU A 128 13.78 13.99 -24.27
N GLN A 129 13.23 14.29 -23.10
CA GLN A 129 13.33 15.62 -22.50
C GLN A 129 14.77 15.81 -22.02
N PRO A 130 15.46 16.85 -22.47
CA PRO A 130 16.81 17.13 -21.99
C PRO A 130 16.76 17.25 -20.47
N PHE A 131 17.58 16.44 -19.79
CA PHE A 131 17.69 16.52 -18.32
C PHE A 131 18.15 17.93 -17.95
N ALA A 132 17.25 18.70 -17.39
CA ALA A 132 17.58 20.05 -16.93
C ALA A 132 18.47 19.93 -15.70
N TRP A 133 19.74 20.30 -15.85
CA TRP A 133 20.73 20.36 -14.76
C TRP A 133 20.42 21.51 -13.80
N THR A 134 19.27 21.46 -13.14
CA THR A 134 18.93 22.38 -12.06
C THR A 134 19.50 21.90 -10.75
N ALA A 135 19.72 22.82 -9.80
CA ALA A 135 20.27 22.48 -8.49
C ALA A 135 19.42 21.42 -7.77
N MET A 136 18.09 21.41 -7.98
CA MET A 136 17.18 20.40 -7.41
C MET A 136 17.40 19.01 -8.01
N ASN A 137 17.66 18.92 -9.31
CA ASN A 137 17.89 17.64 -9.98
C ASN A 137 19.28 17.07 -9.65
N ILE A 138 20.28 17.95 -9.48
CA ILE A 138 21.63 17.56 -9.08
C ILE A 138 21.62 17.02 -7.63
N SER A 139 20.92 17.68 -6.71
CA SER A 139 20.84 17.20 -5.32
C SER A 139 20.17 15.84 -5.21
N GLY A 140 19.19 15.54 -6.06
CA GLY A 140 18.52 14.23 -6.11
C GLY A 140 19.40 13.09 -6.66
N VAL A 141 20.47 13.41 -7.40
CA VAL A 141 21.41 12.41 -7.94
C VAL A 141 22.56 12.13 -6.96
N ILE A 142 22.89 13.08 -6.09
CA ILE A 142 24.02 12.99 -5.14
C ILE A 142 23.62 12.30 -3.82
N VAL A 143 22.33 12.24 -3.49
CA VAL A 143 21.79 11.56 -2.30
C VAL A 143 21.51 10.09 -2.60
#